data_91af2c7bd61431d35d46f1b1bfbb3b44
#
_entry.id   91af2c7bd61431d35d46f1b1bfbb3b44
#
_cell.length_a   1.000
_cell.length_b   1.000
_cell.length_c   1.000
_cell.angle_alpha   90.00
_cell.angle_beta   90.00
_cell.angle_gamma   90.00
#
_symmetry.space_group_name_H-M   'P 1'
#
loop_
_entity.id
_entity.type
_entity.pdbx_description
1 polymer ?
#
loop_
_entity_poly.entity_id
_entity_poly.type
_entity_poly.pdbx_seq_one_letter_code
_entity_poly.pdbx_strand_id
1 'polypeptide(L)'
;LSLVVTGANEHDVTQLDAVLHAILVKRKTPSTRRSKHLCADAGYRGRPALEIIKSHGYIPHVVDRGKEADAKRRDPTKKARRWVVEVCHSWFNRFRKLLVRYEKLERSFVALNHIAAAIIAFPKVPLKINIIYGYVLSGRV
;
A
#
# COMPACT_ATOMS: atom_id res chain seq x y z
N LEU A 1 4.62 -5.42 3.26
CA LEU A 1 4.17 -4.13 3.78
C LEU A 1 5.33 -3.44 4.48
N SER A 2 5.49 -2.16 4.28
CA SER A 2 6.41 -1.29 5.01
C SER A 2 5.59 -0.20 5.68
N LEU A 3 5.97 0.17 6.88
CA LEU A 3 5.32 1.19 7.68
C LEU A 3 6.40 2.09 8.28
N VAL A 4 6.19 3.38 8.18
CA VAL A 4 6.97 4.40 8.86
C VAL A 4 5.99 5.24 9.67
N VAL A 5 6.26 5.45 10.93
CA VAL A 5 5.45 6.29 11.83
C VAL A 5 6.24 7.54 12.15
N THR A 6 5.63 8.67 11.94
CA THR A 6 6.23 10.00 12.19
C THR A 6 5.29 10.87 12.99
N GLY A 7 5.77 12.01 13.44
CA GLY A 7 4.93 13.01 14.08
C GLY A 7 3.88 13.57 13.11
N ALA A 8 2.74 14.00 13.64
CA ALA A 8 1.64 14.54 12.83
C ALA A 8 1.98 15.85 12.09
N ASN A 9 3.12 16.47 12.42
CA ASN A 9 3.66 17.67 11.78
C ASN A 9 4.51 17.37 10.53
N GLU A 10 4.86 16.09 10.30
CA GLU A 10 5.66 15.70 9.14
C GLU A 10 4.75 15.44 7.93
N HIS A 11 5.17 15.96 6.78
CA HIS A 11 4.45 15.69 5.53
C HIS A 11 4.74 14.27 5.03
N ASP A 12 3.71 13.51 4.71
CA ASP A 12 3.81 12.13 4.21
C ASP A 12 4.76 11.98 3.02
N VAL A 13 4.85 13.02 2.18
CA VAL A 13 5.74 13.02 1.00
C VAL A 13 7.22 12.93 1.38
N THR A 14 7.62 13.51 2.52
CA THR A 14 9.01 13.46 2.98
C THR A 14 9.43 12.06 3.41
N GLN A 15 8.47 11.22 3.79
CA GLN A 15 8.71 9.86 4.25
C GLN A 15 8.67 8.80 3.12
N LEU A 16 8.39 9.22 1.90
CA LEU A 16 8.23 8.32 0.76
C LEU A 16 9.45 7.43 0.53
N ASP A 17 10.64 7.99 0.57
CA ASP A 17 11.89 7.26 0.38
C ASP A 17 12.11 6.24 1.51
N ALA A 18 11.91 6.64 2.76
CA ALA A 18 12.02 5.77 3.93
C ALA A 18 11.03 4.59 3.87
N VAL A 19 9.79 4.85 3.46
CA VAL A 19 8.77 3.80 3.28
C VAL A 19 9.17 2.81 2.19
N LEU A 20 9.71 3.28 1.08
CA LEU A 20 10.13 2.40 -0.02
C LEU A 20 11.37 1.57 0.35
N HIS A 21 12.32 2.14 1.10
CA HIS A 21 13.48 1.42 1.63
C HIS A 21 13.09 0.38 2.69
N ALA A 22 12.08 0.64 3.51
CA ALA A 22 11.62 -0.28 4.56
C ALA A 22 10.88 -1.52 4.03
N ILE A 23 10.80 -1.72 2.71
CA ILE A 23 10.18 -2.92 2.12
C ILE A 23 11.10 -4.12 2.32
N LEU A 24 10.79 -4.98 3.29
CA LEU A 24 11.60 -6.14 3.67
C LEU A 24 11.60 -7.25 2.61
N VAL A 25 10.52 -7.41 1.86
CA VAL A 25 10.38 -8.47 0.87
C VAL A 25 11.13 -8.10 -0.41
N LYS A 26 12.26 -8.77 -0.65
CA LYS A 26 13.02 -8.62 -1.90
C LYS A 26 12.16 -9.11 -3.07
N ARG A 27 11.75 -8.21 -3.94
CA ARG A 27 11.06 -8.54 -5.19
C ARG A 27 12.07 -8.64 -6.31
N LYS A 28 11.81 -9.52 -7.29
CA LYS A 28 12.62 -9.58 -8.51
C LYS A 28 12.72 -8.18 -9.14
N THR A 29 13.87 -7.85 -9.70
CA THR A 29 14.10 -6.58 -10.40
C THR A 29 13.01 -6.34 -11.46
N PRO A 30 12.53 -5.11 -11.62
CA PRO A 30 11.57 -4.78 -12.66
C PRO A 30 12.20 -5.04 -14.03
N SER A 31 11.43 -5.60 -14.94
CA SER A 31 11.82 -5.81 -16.33
C SER A 31 10.69 -5.30 -17.24
N THR A 32 10.97 -5.17 -18.55
CA THR A 32 9.98 -4.77 -19.55
C THR A 32 8.72 -5.64 -19.52
N ARG A 33 8.88 -6.94 -19.20
CA ARG A 33 7.76 -7.89 -19.08
C ARG A 33 7.08 -7.88 -17.70
N ARG A 34 7.71 -7.30 -16.68
CA ARG A 34 7.22 -7.25 -15.29
C ARG A 34 7.46 -5.87 -14.70
N SER A 35 6.73 -4.90 -15.19
CA SER A 35 6.74 -3.56 -14.63
C SER A 35 6.11 -3.55 -13.23
N LYS A 36 6.71 -2.79 -12.32
CA LYS A 36 6.17 -2.56 -10.98
C LYS A 36 5.49 -1.20 -10.95
N HIS A 37 4.24 -1.18 -10.56
CA HIS A 37 3.44 0.03 -10.46
C HIS A 37 3.26 0.45 -9.01
N LEU A 38 3.38 1.74 -8.72
CA LEU A 38 3.11 2.34 -7.43
C LEU A 38 1.97 3.34 -7.57
N CYS A 39 0.89 3.09 -6.83
CA CYS A 39 -0.25 3.99 -6.77
C CYS A 39 -0.10 4.86 -5.52
N ALA A 40 -0.17 6.17 -5.67
CA ALA A 40 -0.12 7.10 -4.56
C ALA A 40 -1.16 8.21 -4.75
N ASP A 41 -1.48 8.90 -3.66
CA ASP A 41 -2.45 10.01 -3.69
C ASP A 41 -1.88 11.23 -4.43
N ALA A 42 -2.74 12.14 -4.81
CA ALA A 42 -2.41 13.37 -5.53
C ALA A 42 -1.36 14.25 -4.82
N GLY A 43 -1.22 14.13 -3.51
CA GLY A 43 -0.16 14.79 -2.74
C GLY A 43 1.26 14.44 -3.19
N TYR A 44 1.46 13.25 -3.78
CA TYR A 44 2.77 12.75 -4.23
C TYR A 44 3.13 13.11 -5.68
N ARG A 45 2.41 14.03 -6.32
CA ARG A 45 2.65 14.41 -7.72
C ARG A 45 3.83 15.38 -7.93
N GLY A 46 4.42 15.89 -6.88
CA GLY A 46 5.60 16.74 -6.96
C GLY A 46 6.75 16.04 -7.71
N ARG A 47 7.51 16.80 -8.50
CA ARG A 47 8.65 16.27 -9.27
C ARG A 47 9.61 15.45 -8.41
N PRO A 48 10.00 15.90 -7.19
CA PRO A 48 10.88 15.11 -6.32
C PRO A 48 10.29 13.74 -5.94
N ALA A 49 8.99 13.68 -5.60
CA ALA A 49 8.34 12.44 -5.25
C ALA A 49 8.29 11.45 -6.43
N LEU A 50 8.03 11.94 -7.63
CA LEU A 50 8.03 11.10 -8.84
C LEU A 50 9.43 10.55 -9.17
N GLU A 51 10.48 11.34 -8.93
CA GLU A 51 11.87 10.92 -9.11
C GLU A 51 12.25 9.83 -8.09
N ILE A 52 11.87 9.98 -6.82
CA ILE A 52 12.06 8.94 -5.79
C ILE A 52 11.36 7.63 -6.19
N ILE A 53 10.10 7.70 -6.64
CA ILE A 53 9.36 6.50 -7.07
C ILE A 53 10.08 5.79 -8.22
N LYS A 54 10.58 6.55 -9.20
CA LYS A 54 11.29 6.01 -10.36
C LYS A 54 12.65 5.43 -9.98
N SER A 55 13.39 6.06 -9.07
CA SER A 55 14.72 5.56 -8.62
C SER A 55 14.60 4.20 -7.93
N HIS A 56 13.46 3.92 -7.26
CA HIS A 56 13.14 2.60 -6.71
C HIS A 56 12.61 1.60 -7.76
N GLY A 57 12.60 1.96 -9.04
CA GLY A 57 12.18 1.09 -10.14
C GLY A 57 10.68 0.90 -10.28
N TYR A 58 9.87 1.82 -9.76
CA TYR A 58 8.41 1.80 -9.89
C TYR A 58 7.93 2.77 -10.98
N ILE A 59 6.83 2.39 -11.63
CA ILE A 59 6.06 3.28 -12.49
C ILE A 59 5.04 4.01 -11.63
N PRO A 60 5.13 5.35 -11.48
CA PRO A 60 4.21 6.10 -10.65
C PRO A 60 2.82 6.21 -11.28
N HIS A 61 1.78 5.95 -10.49
CA HIS A 61 0.38 6.26 -10.79
C HIS A 61 -0.14 7.27 -9.78
N VAL A 62 0.16 8.54 -10.04
CA VAL A 62 -0.25 9.68 -9.22
C VAL A 62 -1.04 10.62 -10.12
N VAL A 63 -2.36 10.59 -10.00
CA VAL A 63 -3.27 11.34 -10.91
C VAL A 63 -4.22 12.20 -10.10
N ASP A 64 -4.47 13.41 -10.58
CA ASP A 64 -5.51 14.30 -10.04
C ASP A 64 -6.91 13.73 -10.26
N ARG A 65 -7.82 14.03 -9.33
CA ARG A 65 -9.23 13.64 -9.44
C ARG A 65 -9.87 14.09 -10.76
N GLY A 66 -9.63 15.33 -11.16
CA GLY A 66 -10.18 15.89 -12.41
C GLY A 66 -9.64 15.16 -13.63
N LYS A 67 -8.32 14.97 -13.72
CA LYS A 67 -7.67 14.29 -14.86
C LYS A 67 -8.05 12.81 -14.97
N GLU A 68 -8.34 12.14 -13.84
CA GLU A 68 -8.79 10.76 -13.81
C GLU A 68 -10.21 10.63 -14.37
N ALA A 69 -11.10 11.56 -14.03
CA ALA A 69 -12.45 11.61 -14.57
C ALA A 69 -12.44 11.85 -16.09
N ASP A 70 -11.60 12.77 -16.57
CA ASP A 70 -11.44 13.06 -17.99
C ASP A 70 -10.83 11.88 -18.76
N ALA A 71 -9.82 11.21 -18.18
CA ALA A 71 -9.23 10.02 -18.77
C ALA A 71 -10.25 8.87 -18.88
N LYS A 72 -11.14 8.71 -17.90
CA LYS A 72 -12.22 7.71 -17.92
C LYS A 72 -13.29 8.05 -18.97
N ARG A 73 -13.58 9.35 -19.17
CA ARG A 73 -14.50 9.80 -20.23
C ARG A 73 -13.96 9.48 -21.63
N ARG A 74 -12.64 9.66 -21.84
CA ARG A 74 -11.98 9.39 -23.12
C ARG A 74 -11.81 7.90 -23.40
N ASP A 75 -11.56 7.11 -22.35
CA ASP A 75 -11.35 5.67 -22.44
C ASP A 75 -12.03 4.96 -21.25
N PRO A 76 -13.27 4.47 -21.43
CA PRO A 76 -14.03 3.78 -20.40
C PRO A 76 -13.35 2.50 -19.89
N THR A 77 -12.43 1.91 -20.67
CA THR A 77 -11.69 0.69 -20.27
C THR A 77 -10.59 0.98 -19.28
N LYS A 78 -10.15 2.22 -19.16
CA LYS A 78 -9.13 2.66 -18.22
C LYS A 78 -9.66 2.61 -16.79
N LYS A 79 -9.20 1.61 -16.03
CA LYS A 79 -9.50 1.51 -14.59
C LYS A 79 -8.64 2.53 -13.84
N ALA A 80 -9.31 3.44 -13.15
CA ALA A 80 -8.68 4.30 -12.15
C ALA A 80 -8.02 3.44 -11.08
N ARG A 81 -6.76 3.72 -10.72
CA ARG A 81 -6.03 2.93 -9.70
C ARG A 81 -6.07 3.57 -8.31
N ARG A 82 -6.66 4.73 -8.20
CA ARG A 82 -6.78 5.48 -6.95
C ARG A 82 -7.53 4.71 -5.87
N TRP A 83 -8.56 3.94 -6.25
CA TRP A 83 -9.33 3.13 -5.31
C TRP A 83 -8.44 2.20 -4.47
N VAL A 84 -7.26 1.81 -4.97
CA VAL A 84 -6.30 0.95 -4.24
C VAL A 84 -5.84 1.63 -2.95
N VAL A 85 -5.56 2.94 -3.00
CA VAL A 85 -5.14 3.72 -1.82
C VAL A 85 -6.30 3.84 -0.83
N GLU A 86 -7.49 4.19 -1.33
CA GLU A 86 -8.70 4.35 -0.51
C GLU A 86 -9.08 3.03 0.19
N VAL A 87 -8.98 1.90 -0.50
CA VAL A 87 -9.25 0.57 0.07
C VAL A 87 -8.23 0.22 1.16
N CYS A 88 -6.95 0.51 0.96
CA CYS A 88 -5.94 0.26 1.99
C CYS A 88 -6.25 1.03 3.28
N HIS A 89 -6.59 2.32 3.18
CA HIS A 89 -7.00 3.11 4.33
C HIS A 89 -8.25 2.54 5.01
N SER A 90 -9.26 2.16 4.24
CA SER A 90 -10.50 1.59 4.79
C SER A 90 -10.26 0.29 5.55
N TRP A 91 -9.30 -0.53 5.13
CA TRP A 91 -8.94 -1.76 5.86
C TRP A 91 -8.29 -1.46 7.20
N PHE A 92 -7.36 -0.51 7.27
CA PHE A 92 -6.74 -0.09 8.53
C PHE A 92 -7.75 0.53 9.49
N ASN A 93 -8.70 1.31 8.99
CA ASN A 93 -9.75 1.96 9.80
C ASN A 93 -10.70 0.96 10.49
N ARG A 94 -10.72 -0.31 10.08
CA ARG A 94 -11.46 -1.37 10.78
C ARG A 94 -10.84 -1.74 12.13
N PHE A 95 -9.58 -1.41 12.35
CA PHE A 95 -8.88 -1.65 13.61
C PHE A 95 -9.04 -0.42 14.51
N ARG A 96 -10.02 -0.45 15.41
CA ARG A 96 -10.35 0.69 16.29
C ARG A 96 -9.15 1.21 17.08
N LYS A 97 -8.25 0.33 17.54
CA LYS A 97 -7.03 0.72 18.25
C LYS A 97 -6.02 1.49 17.41
N LEU A 98 -6.09 1.36 16.08
CA LEU A 98 -5.27 2.15 15.16
C LEU A 98 -5.92 3.46 14.80
N LEU A 99 -7.25 3.46 14.65
CA LEU A 99 -8.02 4.66 14.34
C LEU A 99 -7.94 5.69 15.47
N VAL A 100 -8.01 5.22 16.71
CA VAL A 100 -7.82 6.05 17.91
C VAL A 100 -6.57 5.56 18.61
N ARG A 101 -5.53 6.39 18.57
CA ARG A 101 -4.23 6.06 19.18
C ARG A 101 -4.35 6.10 20.71
N TYR A 102 -4.55 4.95 21.32
CA TYR A 102 -4.49 4.79 22.78
C TYR A 102 -3.07 4.52 23.31
N GLU A 103 -2.20 4.02 22.43
CA GLU A 103 -0.85 3.63 22.78
C GLU A 103 0.04 4.85 22.98
N LYS A 104 0.55 5.02 24.22
CA LYS A 104 1.49 6.10 24.56
C LYS A 104 2.88 5.85 23.96
N LEU A 105 3.29 4.58 23.90
CA LEU A 105 4.60 4.20 23.35
C LEU A 105 4.50 4.03 21.83
N GLU A 106 5.36 4.73 21.11
CA GLU A 106 5.44 4.66 19.66
C GLU A 106 5.69 3.21 19.18
N ARG A 107 6.62 2.50 19.80
CA ARG A 107 6.92 1.09 19.46
C ARG A 107 5.71 0.17 19.56
N SER A 108 4.85 0.37 20.54
CA SER A 108 3.61 -0.41 20.69
C SER A 108 2.61 -0.09 19.57
N PHE A 109 2.49 1.19 19.24
CA PHE A 109 1.63 1.63 18.13
C PHE A 109 2.12 1.08 16.79
N VAL A 110 3.43 1.12 16.53
CA VAL A 110 4.05 0.54 15.32
C VAL A 110 3.80 -0.97 15.26
N ALA A 111 3.97 -1.69 16.39
CA ALA A 111 3.72 -3.13 16.46
C ALA A 111 2.26 -3.47 16.11
N LEU A 112 1.28 -2.72 16.63
CA LEU A 112 -0.14 -2.90 16.30
C LEU A 112 -0.41 -2.67 14.80
N ASN A 113 0.22 -1.65 14.20
CA ASN A 113 0.12 -1.41 12.77
C ASN A 113 0.67 -2.59 11.95
N HIS A 114 1.80 -3.17 12.36
CA HIS A 114 2.35 -4.36 11.70
C HIS A 114 1.43 -5.58 11.81
N ILE A 115 0.82 -5.79 12.98
CA ILE A 115 -0.15 -6.88 13.18
C ILE A 115 -1.37 -6.68 12.28
N ALA A 116 -1.94 -5.48 12.24
CA ALA A 116 -3.06 -5.17 11.36
C ALA A 116 -2.70 -5.37 9.88
N ALA A 117 -1.52 -4.91 9.47
CA ALA A 117 -1.01 -5.10 8.12
C ALA A 117 -0.85 -6.59 7.77
N ALA A 118 -0.37 -7.40 8.71
CA ALA A 118 -0.25 -8.85 8.54
C ALA A 118 -1.63 -9.51 8.37
N ILE A 119 -2.60 -9.15 9.19
CA ILE A 119 -3.99 -9.67 9.10
C ILE A 119 -4.62 -9.28 7.75
N ILE A 120 -4.43 -8.05 7.28
CA ILE A 120 -4.94 -7.58 5.99
C ILE A 120 -4.27 -8.32 4.82
N ALA A 121 -2.97 -8.59 4.93
CA ALA A 121 -2.20 -9.20 3.85
C ALA A 121 -2.36 -10.72 3.79
N PHE A 122 -2.58 -11.38 4.92
CA PHE A 122 -2.63 -12.84 5.05
C PHE A 122 -3.58 -13.52 4.06
N PRO A 123 -4.84 -13.09 3.86
CA PRO A 123 -5.75 -13.69 2.89
C PRO A 123 -5.33 -13.54 1.43
N LYS A 124 -4.35 -12.66 1.16
CA LYS A 124 -3.86 -12.37 -0.20
C LYS A 124 -2.58 -13.14 -0.55
N VAL A 125 -2.03 -13.86 0.43
CA VAL A 125 -0.87 -14.73 0.22
C VAL A 125 -1.36 -16.06 -0.31
N PRO A 126 -0.93 -16.52 -1.50
CA PRO A 126 -1.28 -17.85 -1.99
C PRO A 126 -0.54 -18.90 -1.15
N LEU A 127 -1.18 -19.35 -0.09
CA LEU A 127 -0.66 -20.43 0.74
C LEU A 127 -0.90 -21.75 0.00
N LYS A 128 0.17 -22.34 -0.52
CA LYS A 128 0.19 -23.76 -0.87
C LYS A 128 0.28 -24.54 0.44
N ILE A 129 -0.86 -24.77 1.08
CA ILE A 129 -0.93 -25.62 2.26
C ILE A 129 -0.96 -27.06 1.75
N ASN A 130 0.15 -27.79 1.89
CA ASN A 130 0.15 -29.23 1.85
C ASN A 130 -0.52 -29.69 3.15
N ILE A 131 -1.79 -30.05 3.07
CA ILE A 131 -2.58 -30.54 4.22
C ILE A 131 -2.09 -31.94 4.54
N ILE A 132 -1.34 -32.08 5.63
CA ILE A 132 -0.95 -33.39 6.19
C ILE A 132 -2.08 -33.99 7.04
N TYR A 133 -3.09 -33.22 7.44
CA TYR A 133 -4.27 -33.68 8.17
C TYR A 133 -5.55 -33.16 7.51
N GLY A 134 -6.43 -34.09 7.14
CA GLY A 134 -7.59 -33.90 6.28
C GLY A 134 -8.75 -33.05 6.79
N TYR A 135 -8.53 -31.80 7.12
CA TYR A 135 -9.57 -30.81 7.34
C TYR A 135 -9.52 -29.74 6.26
N VAL A 136 -10.46 -29.83 5.32
CA VAL A 136 -10.69 -28.79 4.32
C VAL A 136 -11.55 -27.71 4.96
N LEU A 137 -10.98 -26.55 5.22
CA LEU A 137 -11.76 -25.34 5.42
C LEU A 137 -12.08 -24.77 4.03
N SER A 138 -13.24 -25.14 3.49
CA SER A 138 -13.77 -24.54 2.28
C SER A 138 -14.37 -23.18 2.64
N GLY A 139 -13.60 -22.12 2.46
CA GLY A 139 -14.09 -20.75 2.45
C GLY A 139 -14.22 -20.29 1.01
N ARG A 140 -15.42 -20.41 0.43
CA ARG A 140 -15.78 -19.66 -0.77
C ARG A 140 -15.98 -18.20 -0.38
N VAL A 141 -15.35 -17.29 -1.09
CA VAL A 141 -15.84 -15.94 -1.37
C VAL A 141 -15.59 -15.68 -2.84
#